data_479621c4e39383bbbe9364872b2aadc2
#
_entry.id   479621c4e39383bbbe9364872b2aadc2
#
_cell.length_a   1.000
_cell.length_b   1.000
_cell.length_c   1.000
_cell.angle_alpha   90.00
_cell.angle_beta   90.00
_cell.angle_gamma   90.00
#
_symmetry.space_group_name_H-M   'P 1'
#
loop_
_entity.id
_entity.type
_entity.pdbx_description
1 polymer ?
#
loop_
_entity_poly.entity_id
_entity_poly.type
_entity_poly.pdbx_seq_one_letter_code
_entity_poly.pdbx_strand_id
1 'polypeptide(L)'
;RSIVALAFTGEEMGLLGSKYFTENPPIDLSMANAMINLDMVGRLQESDILQVSGTGTAAELRDMIINNNDSLFVKLALNDAGYGPSDHSSFYIKDIPVLFFTIGAHPDYHSPADTYDKINYAGMVKISATIFNVARQLASTPSRLVFKEAGPKGPQGKKKKKNGVTLR
;
A
#
# COMPACT_ATOMS: atom_id res chain seq x y z
N ARG A 1 8.95 18.76 -1.94
CA ARG A 1 7.54 18.66 -2.39
C ARG A 1 6.59 18.76 -1.23
N SER A 2 5.35 19.16 -1.49
CA SER A 2 4.28 19.12 -0.49
C SER A 2 3.86 17.69 -0.21
N ILE A 3 3.41 17.42 1.02
CA ILE A 3 2.77 16.18 1.42
C ILE A 3 1.29 16.49 1.68
N VAL A 4 0.42 15.66 1.16
CA VAL A 4 -1.03 15.73 1.37
C VAL A 4 -1.43 14.52 2.20
N ALA A 5 -1.98 14.74 3.39
CA ALA A 5 -2.53 13.69 4.23
C ALA A 5 -4.02 13.49 3.89
N LEU A 6 -4.42 12.26 3.63
CA LEU A 6 -5.78 11.87 3.24
C LEU A 6 -6.28 10.77 4.17
N ALA A 7 -7.50 10.93 4.66
CA ALA A 7 -8.24 9.89 5.38
C ALA A 7 -9.48 9.54 4.55
N PHE A 8 -9.50 8.33 4.00
CA PHE A 8 -10.59 7.88 3.14
C PHE A 8 -11.70 7.22 3.95
N THR A 9 -12.93 7.31 3.46
CA THR A 9 -14.09 6.60 3.99
C THR A 9 -14.54 5.50 3.04
N GLY A 10 -15.24 4.49 3.58
CA GLY A 10 -15.87 3.45 2.78
C GLY A 10 -14.89 2.54 2.05
N GLU A 11 -13.71 2.29 2.61
CA GLU A 11 -12.73 1.36 2.04
C GLU A 11 -13.33 -0.03 1.91
N GLU A 12 -13.93 -0.56 3.00
CA GLU A 12 -14.59 -1.87 3.08
C GLU A 12 -15.81 -2.01 2.16
N MET A 13 -16.38 -0.90 1.71
CA MET A 13 -17.49 -0.85 0.77
C MET A 13 -17.03 -0.80 -0.70
N GLY A 14 -15.76 -1.02 -0.96
CA GLY A 14 -15.15 -1.04 -2.29
C GLY A 14 -14.37 0.21 -2.64
N LEU A 15 -13.59 0.74 -1.70
CA LEU A 15 -12.66 1.87 -1.86
C LEU A 15 -13.38 3.17 -2.26
N LEU A 16 -14.58 3.44 -1.70
CA LEU A 16 -15.43 4.53 -2.18
C LEU A 16 -14.74 5.89 -2.10
N GLY A 17 -14.06 6.19 -0.98
CA GLY A 17 -13.40 7.47 -0.76
C GLY A 17 -12.23 7.71 -1.70
N SER A 18 -11.33 6.74 -1.84
CA SER A 18 -10.15 6.88 -2.71
C SER A 18 -10.52 6.88 -4.20
N LYS A 19 -11.54 6.11 -4.61
CA LYS A 19 -12.09 6.18 -5.97
C LYS A 19 -12.66 7.55 -6.27
N TYR A 20 -13.52 8.06 -5.39
CA TYR A 20 -14.10 9.39 -5.56
C TYR A 20 -13.01 10.47 -5.65
N PHE A 21 -12.01 10.41 -4.77
CA PHE A 21 -10.89 11.35 -4.78
C PHE A 21 -10.10 11.30 -6.09
N THR A 22 -9.81 10.11 -6.61
CA THR A 22 -9.03 9.95 -7.85
C THR A 22 -9.84 10.22 -9.12
N GLU A 23 -11.17 10.19 -9.04
CA GLU A 23 -12.08 10.56 -10.15
C GLU A 23 -12.43 12.05 -10.14
N ASN A 24 -12.47 12.68 -8.95
CA ASN A 24 -12.79 14.09 -8.74
C ASN A 24 -11.71 14.79 -7.90
N PRO A 25 -10.45 14.82 -8.34
CA PRO A 25 -9.36 15.26 -7.50
C PRO A 25 -9.40 16.79 -7.29
N PRO A 26 -9.29 17.28 -6.03
CA PRO A 26 -9.20 18.71 -5.74
C PRO A 26 -7.82 19.30 -6.05
N ILE A 27 -6.87 18.46 -6.42
CA ILE A 27 -5.49 18.80 -6.79
C ILE A 27 -5.15 18.11 -8.11
N ASP A 28 -4.19 18.64 -8.86
CA ASP A 28 -3.71 18.01 -10.09
C ASP A 28 -2.93 16.70 -9.76
N LEU A 29 -3.57 15.56 -9.94
CA LEU A 29 -2.95 14.25 -9.71
C LEU A 29 -1.79 13.95 -10.66
N SER A 30 -1.71 14.60 -11.82
CA SER A 30 -0.55 14.47 -12.70
C SER A 30 0.74 14.96 -12.04
N MET A 31 0.62 15.80 -11.00
CA MET A 31 1.74 16.28 -10.18
C MET A 31 2.10 15.36 -9.02
N ALA A 32 1.30 14.34 -8.73
CA ALA A 32 1.61 13.38 -7.67
C ALA A 32 2.90 12.61 -7.99
N ASN A 33 3.80 12.52 -7.03
CA ASN A 33 5.07 11.80 -7.18
C ASN A 33 4.93 10.33 -6.78
N ALA A 34 4.22 10.08 -5.69
CA ALA A 34 3.86 8.76 -5.19
C ALA A 34 2.69 8.88 -4.22
N MET A 35 1.99 7.77 -4.01
CA MET A 35 1.01 7.60 -2.92
C MET A 35 1.53 6.56 -1.93
N ILE A 36 1.50 6.90 -0.65
CA ILE A 36 1.82 5.99 0.45
C ILE A 36 0.52 5.65 1.17
N ASN A 37 0.17 4.38 1.21
CA ASN A 37 -0.99 3.86 1.92
C ASN A 37 -0.56 3.14 3.20
N LEU A 38 -1.22 3.45 4.31
CA LEU A 38 -1.05 2.78 5.59
C LEU A 38 -2.39 2.17 5.97
N ASP A 39 -2.44 0.86 6.02
CA ASP A 39 -3.63 0.13 6.41
C ASP A 39 -3.24 -1.09 7.23
N MET A 40 -3.91 -1.30 8.37
CA MET A 40 -3.58 -2.37 9.32
C MET A 40 -2.12 -2.33 9.82
N VAL A 41 -1.66 -1.19 10.31
CA VAL A 41 -0.29 -1.03 10.86
C VAL A 41 -0.22 -1.05 12.39
N GLY A 42 -1.37 -1.25 13.06
CA GLY A 42 -1.50 -1.16 14.52
C GLY A 42 -1.18 -2.43 15.29
N ARG A 43 -1.04 -3.57 14.65
CA ARG A 43 -0.95 -4.89 15.30
C ARG A 43 0.33 -5.65 14.91
N LEU A 44 1.49 -4.94 14.86
CA LEU A 44 2.77 -5.59 14.56
C LEU A 44 2.99 -6.79 15.47
N GLN A 45 3.20 -7.96 14.85
CA GLN A 45 3.36 -9.25 15.51
C GLN A 45 4.80 -9.44 16.03
N GLU A 46 5.04 -10.45 16.85
CA GLU A 46 6.37 -10.80 17.38
C GLU A 46 7.40 -11.12 16.27
N SER A 47 6.92 -11.49 15.08
CA SER A 47 7.79 -11.70 13.92
C SER A 47 8.45 -10.42 13.41
N ASP A 48 7.95 -9.25 13.81
CA ASP A 48 8.34 -7.90 13.37
C ASP A 48 8.29 -7.74 11.82
N ILE A 49 7.41 -8.47 11.12
CA ILE A 49 7.30 -8.39 9.67
C ILE A 49 6.38 -7.25 9.25
N LEU A 50 6.91 -6.32 8.46
CA LEU A 50 6.18 -5.28 7.74
C LEU A 50 6.11 -5.64 6.27
N GLN A 51 4.91 -5.85 5.76
CA GLN A 51 4.67 -6.10 4.35
C GLN A 51 4.59 -4.76 3.61
N VAL A 52 5.27 -4.67 2.47
CA VAL A 52 5.25 -3.48 1.61
C VAL A 52 5.01 -3.91 0.18
N SER A 53 3.83 -3.57 -0.35
CA SER A 53 3.48 -3.80 -1.76
C SER A 53 3.66 -2.52 -2.58
N GLY A 54 3.72 -2.68 -3.92
CA GLY A 54 3.92 -1.57 -4.85
C GLY A 54 5.39 -1.21 -5.10
N THR A 55 6.35 -1.97 -4.57
CA THR A 55 7.78 -1.66 -4.73
C THR A 55 8.26 -1.70 -6.17
N GLY A 56 7.52 -2.35 -7.08
CA GLY A 56 7.80 -2.39 -8.51
C GLY A 56 7.18 -1.25 -9.32
N THR A 57 6.39 -0.36 -8.69
CA THR A 57 5.64 0.72 -9.40
C THR A 57 6.50 1.93 -9.78
N ALA A 58 7.74 1.99 -9.34
CA ALA A 58 8.83 2.80 -9.89
C ALA A 58 10.16 2.12 -9.58
N ALA A 59 11.20 2.43 -10.37
CA ALA A 59 12.48 1.72 -10.30
C ALA A 59 13.20 1.92 -8.95
N GLU A 60 13.04 3.10 -8.35
CA GLU A 60 13.74 3.52 -7.16
C GLU A 60 13.11 3.02 -5.84
N LEU A 61 11.83 2.60 -5.87
CA LEU A 61 11.06 2.38 -4.64
C LEU A 61 11.58 1.23 -3.79
N ARG A 62 11.98 0.12 -4.41
CA ARG A 62 12.49 -1.04 -3.67
C ARG A 62 13.73 -0.70 -2.85
N ASP A 63 14.72 -0.07 -3.47
CA ASP A 63 15.96 0.31 -2.81
C ASP A 63 15.72 1.42 -1.78
N MET A 64 14.80 2.34 -2.09
CA MET A 64 14.40 3.38 -1.16
C MET A 64 13.82 2.80 0.14
N ILE A 65 12.95 1.79 0.06
CA ILE A 65 12.40 1.12 1.25
C ILE A 65 13.51 0.44 2.05
N ILE A 66 14.36 -0.33 1.38
CA ILE A 66 15.45 -1.07 2.04
C ILE A 66 16.41 -0.11 2.75
N ASN A 67 16.82 0.97 2.09
CA ASN A 67 17.79 1.93 2.63
C ASN A 67 17.22 2.84 3.75
N ASN A 68 15.89 2.96 3.86
CA ASN A 68 15.23 3.75 4.90
C ASN A 68 14.68 2.90 6.06
N ASN A 69 14.84 1.59 5.99
CA ASN A 69 14.46 0.70 7.08
C ASN A 69 15.66 0.38 7.98
N ASP A 70 15.43 0.44 9.28
CA ASP A 70 16.33 -0.18 10.24
C ASP A 70 15.85 -1.62 10.49
N SER A 71 16.69 -2.60 10.13
CA SER A 71 16.38 -4.02 10.31
C SER A 71 16.21 -4.44 11.78
N LEU A 72 16.68 -3.61 12.73
CA LEU A 72 16.41 -3.77 14.14
C LEU A 72 14.98 -3.40 14.51
N PHE A 73 14.30 -2.60 13.66
CA PHE A 73 12.92 -2.18 13.91
C PHE A 73 11.92 -3.16 13.30
N VAL A 74 12.02 -3.39 11.99
CA VAL A 74 11.11 -4.29 11.26
C VAL A 74 11.84 -5.08 10.18
N LYS A 75 11.36 -6.30 9.94
CA LYS A 75 11.76 -7.12 8.81
C LYS A 75 10.83 -6.82 7.64
N LEU A 76 11.39 -6.56 6.47
CA LEU A 76 10.60 -6.22 5.29
C LEU A 76 10.20 -7.46 4.50
N ALA A 77 8.91 -7.56 4.16
CA ALA A 77 8.39 -8.50 3.16
C ALA A 77 7.90 -7.68 1.95
N LEU A 78 8.72 -7.62 0.90
CA LEU A 78 8.50 -6.75 -0.26
C LEU A 78 7.76 -7.48 -1.40
N ASN A 79 6.79 -6.78 -2.00
CA ASN A 79 6.03 -7.24 -3.15
C ASN A 79 5.97 -6.12 -4.20
N ASP A 80 6.25 -6.45 -5.46
CA ASP A 80 6.29 -5.47 -6.55
C ASP A 80 4.90 -5.04 -7.03
N ALA A 81 3.85 -5.84 -6.81
CA ALA A 81 2.51 -5.58 -7.31
C ALA A 81 1.93 -4.26 -6.79
N GLY A 82 1.46 -3.43 -7.72
CA GLY A 82 0.86 -2.13 -7.40
C GLY A 82 -0.64 -2.18 -7.14
N TYR A 83 -1.34 -3.24 -7.58
CA TYR A 83 -2.76 -3.44 -7.32
C TYR A 83 -2.97 -4.39 -6.13
N GLY A 84 -3.84 -4.02 -5.20
CA GLY A 84 -4.14 -4.81 -4.02
C GLY A 84 -5.47 -4.42 -3.37
N PRO A 85 -5.77 -4.95 -2.18
CA PRO A 85 -7.08 -4.83 -1.54
C PRO A 85 -7.20 -3.59 -0.63
N SER A 86 -6.60 -2.46 -0.97
CA SER A 86 -6.72 -1.21 -0.19
C SER A 86 -6.62 0.02 -1.09
N ASP A 87 -6.76 1.22 -0.53
CA ASP A 87 -6.92 2.51 -1.22
C ASP A 87 -5.81 2.88 -2.22
N HIS A 88 -4.59 2.34 -2.05
CA HIS A 88 -3.49 2.52 -3.02
C HIS A 88 -3.87 2.07 -4.44
N SER A 89 -4.77 1.11 -4.56
CA SER A 89 -5.23 0.59 -5.87
C SER A 89 -5.90 1.65 -6.72
N SER A 90 -6.65 2.58 -6.11
CA SER A 90 -7.29 3.69 -6.81
C SER A 90 -6.27 4.62 -7.46
N PHE A 91 -5.11 4.81 -6.85
CA PHE A 91 -4.02 5.63 -7.39
C PHE A 91 -3.16 4.87 -8.42
N TYR A 92 -2.90 3.59 -8.17
CA TYR A 92 -2.18 2.74 -9.11
C TYR A 92 -2.87 2.66 -10.48
N ILE A 93 -4.20 2.57 -10.51
CA ILE A 93 -5.01 2.59 -11.75
C ILE A 93 -4.81 3.90 -12.53
N LYS A 94 -4.48 4.99 -11.85
CA LYS A 94 -4.20 6.32 -12.44
C LYS A 94 -2.73 6.55 -12.78
N ASP A 95 -1.92 5.48 -12.87
CA ASP A 95 -0.50 5.57 -13.21
C ASP A 95 0.35 6.36 -12.20
N ILE A 96 -0.05 6.35 -10.92
CA ILE A 96 0.71 6.95 -9.82
C ILE A 96 1.49 5.83 -9.13
N PRO A 97 2.82 5.98 -8.92
CA PRO A 97 3.60 5.05 -8.10
C PRO A 97 3.00 4.92 -6.70
N VAL A 98 2.89 3.70 -6.19
CA VAL A 98 2.25 3.44 -4.90
C VAL A 98 3.14 2.59 -4.00
N LEU A 99 3.00 2.79 -2.69
CA LEU A 99 3.51 1.92 -1.64
C LEU A 99 2.38 1.62 -0.67
N PHE A 100 2.16 0.36 -0.38
CA PHE A 100 1.16 -0.09 0.58
C PHE A 100 1.84 -0.82 1.74
N PHE A 101 1.76 -0.22 2.93
CA PHE A 101 2.32 -0.74 4.17
C PHE A 101 1.23 -1.39 5.01
N THR A 102 1.44 -2.65 5.40
CA THR A 102 0.51 -3.42 6.23
C THR A 102 1.24 -4.49 7.04
N ILE A 103 0.66 -4.92 8.14
CA ILE A 103 1.14 -6.11 8.87
C ILE A 103 0.38 -7.37 8.44
N GLY A 104 -0.59 -7.25 7.52
CA GLY A 104 -1.48 -8.34 7.13
C GLY A 104 -2.57 -8.63 8.16
N ALA A 105 -3.35 -9.69 7.89
CA ALA A 105 -4.41 -10.11 8.78
C ALA A 105 -3.88 -10.69 10.10
N HIS A 106 -4.65 -10.49 11.17
CA HIS A 106 -4.40 -11.02 12.50
C HIS A 106 -5.67 -11.74 13.02
N PRO A 107 -5.61 -12.49 14.14
CA PRO A 107 -6.74 -13.31 14.58
C PRO A 107 -8.05 -12.56 14.84
N ASP A 108 -7.97 -11.28 15.22
CA ASP A 108 -9.15 -10.46 15.49
C ASP A 108 -9.65 -9.68 14.25
N TYR A 109 -9.01 -9.86 13.06
CA TYR A 109 -9.34 -9.13 11.85
C TYR A 109 -10.83 -9.21 11.52
N HIS A 110 -11.46 -8.06 11.22
CA HIS A 110 -12.88 -7.90 10.94
C HIS A 110 -13.81 -8.49 12.03
N SER A 111 -13.40 -8.44 13.28
CA SER A 111 -14.22 -8.91 14.41
C SER A 111 -14.40 -7.82 15.49
N PRO A 112 -15.48 -7.91 16.29
CA PRO A 112 -15.66 -7.03 17.45
C PRO A 112 -14.57 -7.16 18.52
N ALA A 113 -13.74 -8.20 18.44
CA ALA A 113 -12.61 -8.43 19.33
C ALA A 113 -11.38 -7.60 18.98
N ASP A 114 -11.35 -6.90 17.84
CA ASP A 114 -10.25 -5.99 17.47
C ASP A 114 -10.43 -4.65 18.15
N THR A 115 -10.01 -4.59 19.40
CA THR A 115 -10.18 -3.45 20.31
C THR A 115 -8.89 -2.64 20.47
N TYR A 116 -9.01 -1.38 20.88
CA TYR A 116 -7.91 -0.42 20.98
C TYR A 116 -6.81 -0.85 21.96
N ASP A 117 -7.15 -1.61 22.99
CA ASP A 117 -6.21 -2.12 24.01
C ASP A 117 -5.21 -3.16 23.45
N LYS A 118 -5.53 -3.71 22.28
CA LYS A 118 -4.66 -4.68 21.58
C LYS A 118 -3.69 -4.01 20.60
N ILE A 119 -3.72 -2.69 20.46
CA ILE A 119 -2.80 -1.96 19.59
C ILE A 119 -1.38 -2.06 20.14
N ASN A 120 -0.44 -2.49 19.29
CA ASN A 120 0.99 -2.49 19.59
C ASN A 120 1.58 -1.11 19.28
N TYR A 121 1.46 -0.16 20.21
CA TYR A 121 1.99 1.20 20.04
C TYR A 121 3.49 1.24 19.80
N ALA A 122 4.27 0.39 20.47
CA ALA A 122 5.71 0.29 20.26
C ALA A 122 6.04 -0.19 18.83
N GLY A 123 5.27 -1.16 18.32
CA GLY A 123 5.37 -1.61 16.94
C GLY A 123 4.99 -0.53 15.93
N MET A 124 3.94 0.25 16.22
CA MET A 124 3.55 1.39 15.37
C MET A 124 4.66 2.45 15.26
N VAL A 125 5.40 2.72 16.33
CA VAL A 125 6.54 3.65 16.30
C VAL A 125 7.62 3.15 15.35
N LYS A 126 7.97 1.85 15.39
CA LYS A 126 8.94 1.24 14.48
C LYS A 126 8.51 1.39 13.01
N ILE A 127 7.25 1.03 12.71
CA ILE A 127 6.68 1.15 11.36
C ILE A 127 6.65 2.61 10.91
N SER A 128 6.17 3.52 11.77
CA SER A 128 6.08 4.94 11.46
C SER A 128 7.44 5.58 11.17
N ALA A 129 8.50 5.17 11.85
CA ALA A 129 9.86 5.64 11.60
C ALA A 129 10.33 5.28 10.17
N THR A 130 10.11 4.03 9.75
CA THR A 130 10.42 3.59 8.38
C THR A 130 9.63 4.39 7.35
N ILE A 131 8.31 4.51 7.55
CA ILE A 131 7.43 5.23 6.61
C ILE A 131 7.78 6.71 6.55
N PHE A 132 8.07 7.35 7.69
CA PHE A 132 8.50 8.75 7.74
C PHE A 132 9.78 8.98 6.94
N ASN A 133 10.78 8.11 7.08
CA ASN A 133 12.03 8.23 6.34
C ASN A 133 11.81 8.11 4.82
N VAL A 134 10.98 7.17 4.39
CA VAL A 134 10.59 7.00 2.98
C VAL A 134 9.85 8.23 2.47
N ALA A 135 8.84 8.72 3.20
CA ALA A 135 8.07 9.91 2.83
C ALA A 135 8.96 11.16 2.75
N ARG A 136 9.86 11.34 3.71
CA ARG A 136 10.85 12.41 3.73
C ARG A 136 11.76 12.35 2.50
N GLN A 137 12.27 11.18 2.14
CA GLN A 137 13.11 11.01 0.96
C GLN A 137 12.32 11.31 -0.32
N LEU A 138 11.10 10.78 -0.48
CA LEU A 138 10.23 11.07 -1.62
C LEU A 138 9.92 12.56 -1.77
N ALA A 139 9.72 13.27 -0.66
CA ALA A 139 9.47 14.71 -0.66
C ALA A 139 10.72 15.52 -1.03
N SER A 140 11.91 15.06 -0.64
CA SER A 140 13.18 15.80 -0.80
C SER A 140 13.91 15.48 -2.10
N THR A 141 13.64 14.33 -2.74
CA THR A 141 14.33 13.93 -3.99
C THR A 141 13.95 14.89 -5.13
N PRO A 142 14.91 15.48 -5.85
CA PRO A 142 14.63 16.45 -6.92
C PRO A 142 13.89 15.85 -8.12
N SER A 143 14.29 14.66 -8.55
CA SER A 143 13.67 13.95 -9.65
C SER A 143 12.31 13.37 -9.26
N ARG A 144 11.39 13.33 -10.23
CA ARG A 144 10.11 12.60 -10.06
C ARG A 144 10.31 11.14 -10.34
N LEU A 145 9.57 10.31 -9.63
CA LEU A 145 9.45 8.91 -9.98
C LEU A 145 8.75 8.74 -11.34
N VAL A 146 9.21 7.79 -12.10
CA VAL A 146 8.56 7.39 -13.35
C VAL A 146 7.74 6.14 -13.06
N PHE A 147 6.41 6.26 -13.28
CA PHE A 147 5.51 5.13 -13.09
C PHE A 147 5.90 3.94 -13.97
N LYS A 148 5.90 2.77 -13.36
CA LYS A 148 6.09 1.48 -14.03
C LYS A 148 4.93 0.57 -13.65
N GLU A 149 4.26 0.00 -14.64
CA GLU A 149 3.22 -0.98 -14.38
C GLU A 149 3.83 -2.24 -13.74
N ALA A 150 3.30 -2.60 -12.57
CA ALA A 150 3.74 -3.75 -11.78
C ALA A 150 2.50 -4.60 -11.41
N GLY A 151 2.15 -5.52 -12.27
CA GLY A 151 0.96 -6.35 -12.17
C GLY A 151 -0.31 -5.69 -12.76
N PRO A 152 -1.44 -6.40 -12.72
CA PRO A 152 -2.69 -5.96 -13.36
C PRO A 152 -3.28 -4.73 -12.69
N LYS A 153 -4.03 -3.92 -13.45
CA LYS A 153 -4.76 -2.74 -12.96
C LYS A 153 -6.21 -3.06 -12.53
N GLY A 154 -6.45 -4.24 -12.00
CA GLY A 154 -7.78 -4.64 -11.57
C GLY A 154 -7.82 -6.07 -11.04
N PRO A 155 -8.98 -6.50 -10.49
CA PRO A 155 -9.15 -7.84 -9.99
C PRO A 155 -8.92 -8.85 -11.12
N GLN A 156 -8.03 -9.82 -10.90
CA GLN A 156 -7.90 -10.94 -11.84
C GLN A 156 -9.17 -11.78 -11.77
N GLY A 157 -9.98 -11.75 -12.82
CA GLY A 157 -11.12 -12.65 -12.96
C GLY A 157 -10.64 -14.10 -12.83
N LYS A 158 -11.31 -14.89 -11.98
CA LYS A 158 -11.07 -16.34 -11.91
C LYS A 158 -11.17 -16.87 -13.33
N LYS A 159 -10.07 -17.37 -13.90
CA LYS A 159 -10.12 -18.09 -15.21
C LYS A 159 -11.16 -19.18 -15.09
N LYS A 160 -12.32 -19.03 -15.76
CA LYS A 160 -13.27 -20.13 -15.90
C LYS A 160 -12.51 -21.29 -16.50
N LYS A 161 -12.32 -22.39 -15.77
CA LYS A 161 -11.87 -23.66 -16.34
C LYS A 161 -12.89 -23.99 -17.44
N LYS A 162 -12.48 -23.93 -18.69
CA LYS A 162 -13.25 -24.54 -19.79
C LYS A 162 -13.26 -26.05 -19.53
N ASN A 163 -14.34 -26.53 -18.94
CA ASN A 163 -14.61 -27.96 -18.91
C ASN A 163 -14.89 -28.36 -20.36
N GLY A 164 -13.88 -28.89 -21.02
CA GLY A 164 -14.04 -29.53 -22.31
C GLY A 164 -14.85 -30.81 -22.11
N VAL A 165 -16.15 -30.74 -22.40
CA VAL A 165 -16.96 -31.94 -22.63
C VAL A 165 -16.68 -32.36 -24.06
N THR A 166 -15.88 -33.40 -24.25
CA THR A 166 -15.75 -34.09 -25.52
C THR A 166 -16.89 -35.09 -25.58
N LEU A 167 -17.94 -34.79 -26.34
CA LEU A 167 -18.94 -35.79 -26.72
C LEU A 167 -18.32 -36.72 -27.79
N ARG A 168 -18.31 -38.01 -27.47
CA ARG A 168 -18.08 -39.09 -28.44
C ARG A 168 -19.42 -39.55 -29.00
#